data_54423ca6f6192c4aca8c6340e112db7d
#
_entry.id   54423ca6f6192c4aca8c6340e112db7d
#
_cell.length_a   1.000
_cell.length_b   1.000
_cell.length_c   1.000
_cell.angle_alpha   90.00
_cell.angle_beta   90.00
_cell.angle_gamma   90.00
#
_symmetry.space_group_name_H-M   'P 1'
#
loop_
_entity.id
_entity.type
_entity.pdbx_description
1 polymer ?
#
loop_
_entity_poly.entity_id
_entity_poly.type
_entity_poly.pdbx_seq_one_letter_code
_entity_poly.pdbx_strand_id
1 'polypeptide(L)'
;MEVLDRWAEFTPLLQNLQLSALEVVPDVELVAPLTYPRKVICAGANYYGHAEEMGTQRPDPDGEPFFFLKPPTTTVVGPHDDVRLPDRADVDWEVELAVVIGVGGHNIDERAALDHVAGYAVANDLSARGLFPRKDAVLAPFGWDWFQHKAFDGSCPLGPGVVPSWQIDDPQDLTLRLTVNGEIKQEASTADMVITVPRLIAAASRVLTLEPGDIILTGTPAGVGMPRKTFLNAGDLVVTEIDGLGRLENRMVAA
;
A
#
# COMPACT_ATOMS: atom_id res chain seq x y z
N MET A 1 -1.70 14.04 10.42
CA MET A 1 -0.27 14.45 10.31
C MET A 1 0.28 14.96 11.65
N GLU A 2 -0.41 15.83 12.39
CA GLU A 2 0.13 16.40 13.66
C GLU A 2 0.60 15.34 14.67
N VAL A 3 -0.13 14.23 14.84
CA VAL A 3 0.28 13.12 15.71
C VAL A 3 1.59 12.49 15.24
N LEU A 4 1.76 12.28 13.94
CA LEU A 4 2.98 11.70 13.38
C LEU A 4 4.16 12.66 13.43
N ASP A 5 3.94 13.95 13.25
CA ASP A 5 4.99 14.99 13.42
C ASP A 5 5.55 15.04 14.85
N ARG A 6 4.76 14.56 15.80
CA ARG A 6 5.09 14.50 17.23
C ARG A 6 5.08 13.06 17.74
N TRP A 7 5.40 12.09 16.89
CA TRP A 7 5.24 10.66 17.17
C TRP A 7 5.91 10.23 18.49
N ALA A 8 7.14 10.70 18.73
CA ALA A 8 7.86 10.39 19.97
C ALA A 8 7.14 10.88 21.23
N GLU A 9 6.35 11.96 21.14
CA GLU A 9 5.57 12.47 22.28
C GLU A 9 4.28 11.68 22.47
N PHE A 10 3.63 11.29 21.38
CA PHE A 10 2.36 10.56 21.43
C PHE A 10 2.53 9.07 21.73
N THR A 11 3.63 8.45 21.31
CA THR A 11 3.88 7.01 21.51
C THR A 11 3.65 6.55 22.96
N PRO A 12 4.28 7.15 24.01
CA PRO A 12 4.07 6.72 25.39
C PRO A 12 2.64 6.96 25.88
N LEU A 13 1.95 7.96 25.35
CA LEU A 13 0.55 8.23 25.68
C LEU A 13 -0.37 7.14 25.11
N LEU A 14 -0.15 6.78 23.83
CA LEU A 14 -0.91 5.74 23.14
C LEU A 14 -0.67 4.34 23.74
N GLN A 15 0.57 4.02 24.09
CA GLN A 15 0.92 2.74 24.72
C GLN A 15 0.28 2.56 26.09
N ASN A 16 0.06 3.64 26.86
CA ASN A 16 -0.57 3.62 28.17
C ASN A 16 -2.07 3.88 28.14
N LEU A 17 -2.68 4.02 26.97
CA LEU A 17 -4.09 4.33 26.82
C LEU A 17 -4.95 3.15 27.28
N GLN A 18 -5.87 3.42 28.24
CA GLN A 18 -6.84 2.45 28.73
C GLN A 18 -8.08 2.50 27.83
N LEU A 19 -8.17 1.64 26.82
CA LEU A 19 -9.29 1.64 25.87
C LEU A 19 -10.66 1.48 26.56
N SER A 20 -10.72 0.73 27.66
CA SER A 20 -11.96 0.55 28.44
C SER A 20 -12.45 1.82 29.14
N ALA A 21 -11.60 2.83 29.27
CA ALA A 21 -11.95 4.13 29.86
C ALA A 21 -12.37 5.17 28.82
N LEU A 22 -12.31 4.84 27.53
CA LEU A 22 -12.69 5.74 26.45
C LEU A 22 -14.21 5.66 26.20
N GLU A 23 -14.78 6.79 25.88
CA GLU A 23 -16.15 6.87 25.39
C GLU A 23 -16.21 6.39 23.94
N VAL A 24 -17.18 5.51 23.64
CA VAL A 24 -17.44 5.08 22.26
C VAL A 24 -18.17 6.21 21.54
N VAL A 25 -17.60 6.70 20.46
CA VAL A 25 -18.25 7.68 19.57
C VAL A 25 -19.08 6.90 18.55
N PRO A 26 -20.42 6.97 18.61
CA PRO A 26 -21.27 6.26 17.65
C PRO A 26 -21.30 6.98 16.30
N ASP A 27 -21.69 6.25 15.26
CA ASP A 27 -22.01 6.78 13.93
C ASP A 27 -20.88 7.61 13.28
N VAL A 28 -19.63 7.17 13.48
CA VAL A 28 -18.47 7.80 12.83
C VAL A 28 -18.28 7.26 11.42
N GLU A 29 -18.06 8.16 10.47
CA GLU A 29 -17.58 7.83 9.14
C GLU A 29 -16.06 7.77 9.16
N LEU A 30 -15.50 6.62 8.76
CA LEU A 30 -14.05 6.46 8.66
C LEU A 30 -13.57 7.05 7.34
N VAL A 31 -12.62 7.95 7.43
CA VAL A 31 -11.87 8.50 6.28
C VAL A 31 -10.48 7.87 6.25
N ALA A 32 -9.72 8.14 5.18
CA ALA A 32 -8.33 7.71 5.12
C ALA A 32 -7.56 8.18 6.38
N PRO A 33 -6.86 7.28 7.08
CA PRO A 33 -6.18 7.61 8.34
C PRO A 33 -5.03 8.63 8.15
N LEU A 34 -4.54 8.74 6.92
CA LEU A 34 -3.56 9.72 6.47
C LEU A 34 -4.08 10.40 5.21
N THR A 35 -4.81 11.49 5.36
CA THR A 35 -5.45 12.20 4.25
C THR A 35 -4.41 12.82 3.29
N TYR A 36 -3.27 13.25 3.81
CA TYR A 36 -2.19 13.86 3.02
C TYR A 36 -0.85 13.34 3.51
N PRO A 37 -0.50 12.06 3.22
CA PRO A 37 0.84 11.57 3.50
C PRO A 37 1.87 12.41 2.74
N ARG A 38 3.10 12.51 3.26
CA ARG A 38 4.13 13.30 2.60
C ARG A 38 4.61 12.65 1.30
N LYS A 39 4.80 11.35 1.34
CA LYS A 39 5.14 10.54 0.15
C LYS A 39 4.37 9.21 0.22
N VAL A 40 3.99 8.68 -0.93
CA VAL A 40 3.53 7.30 -1.08
C VAL A 40 4.53 6.60 -1.99
N ILE A 41 5.43 5.84 -1.37
CA ILE A 41 6.51 5.09 -2.01
C ILE A 41 6.01 3.66 -2.20
N CYS A 42 6.08 3.14 -3.41
CA CYS A 42 5.56 1.82 -3.74
C CYS A 42 6.69 0.91 -4.21
N ALA A 43 6.77 -0.32 -3.67
CA ALA A 43 7.73 -1.32 -4.10
C ALA A 43 7.11 -2.21 -5.20
N GLY A 44 7.73 -2.24 -6.38
CA GLY A 44 7.29 -3.09 -7.48
C GLY A 44 7.85 -4.51 -7.39
N ALA A 45 7.02 -5.52 -7.79
CA ALA A 45 7.39 -6.93 -7.95
C ALA A 45 8.07 -7.55 -6.70
N ASN A 46 7.52 -7.30 -5.51
CA ASN A 46 8.13 -7.73 -4.23
C ASN A 46 7.58 -9.05 -3.67
N TYR A 47 6.93 -9.89 -4.50
CA TYR A 47 6.49 -11.23 -4.12
C TYR A 47 6.89 -12.24 -5.19
N TYR A 48 7.43 -13.39 -4.76
CA TYR A 48 7.86 -14.44 -5.68
C TYR A 48 6.69 -14.94 -6.56
N GLY A 49 5.53 -15.21 -5.95
CA GLY A 49 4.35 -15.67 -6.69
C GLY A 49 3.85 -14.66 -7.72
N HIS A 50 3.93 -13.35 -7.42
CA HIS A 50 3.56 -12.31 -8.38
C HIS A 50 4.52 -12.25 -9.58
N ALA A 51 5.82 -12.34 -9.34
CA ALA A 51 6.81 -12.41 -10.42
C ALA A 51 6.60 -13.65 -11.31
N GLU A 52 6.29 -14.79 -10.70
CA GLU A 52 6.01 -16.04 -11.42
C GLU A 52 4.75 -15.94 -12.29
N GLU A 53 3.62 -15.44 -11.75
CA GLU A 53 2.37 -15.29 -12.53
C GLU A 53 2.50 -14.29 -13.68
N MET A 54 3.36 -13.27 -13.52
CA MET A 54 3.67 -12.29 -14.56
C MET A 54 4.65 -12.81 -15.62
N GLY A 55 5.21 -14.01 -15.42
CA GLY A 55 6.19 -14.61 -16.33
C GLY A 55 7.53 -13.87 -16.36
N THR A 56 7.88 -13.17 -15.29
CA THR A 56 9.17 -12.47 -15.17
C THR A 56 10.25 -13.38 -14.57
N GLN A 57 11.50 -12.93 -14.59
CA GLN A 57 12.56 -13.62 -13.87
C GLN A 57 12.27 -13.61 -12.38
N ARG A 58 12.67 -14.69 -11.68
CA ARG A 58 12.58 -14.75 -10.21
C ARG A 58 13.42 -13.61 -9.61
N PRO A 59 12.81 -12.72 -8.79
CA PRO A 59 13.55 -11.64 -8.16
C PRO A 59 14.65 -12.16 -7.22
N ASP A 60 15.77 -11.43 -7.20
CA ASP A 60 16.88 -11.72 -6.29
C ASP A 60 16.57 -11.06 -4.91
N PRO A 61 16.50 -11.85 -3.82
CA PRO A 61 16.28 -11.29 -2.49
C PRO A 61 17.42 -10.35 -2.05
N ASP A 62 18.62 -10.50 -2.62
CA ASP A 62 19.76 -9.61 -2.38
C ASP A 62 19.82 -8.42 -3.33
N GLY A 63 18.93 -8.35 -4.31
CA GLY A 63 18.81 -7.24 -5.27
C GLY A 63 18.31 -5.93 -4.64
N GLU A 64 18.39 -4.85 -5.40
CA GLU A 64 17.80 -3.57 -5.02
C GLU A 64 16.29 -3.57 -5.34
N PRO A 65 15.43 -3.07 -4.42
CA PRO A 65 14.02 -2.93 -4.70
C PRO A 65 13.77 -1.89 -5.80
N PHE A 66 12.79 -2.17 -6.63
CA PHE A 66 12.28 -1.17 -7.56
C PHE A 66 11.23 -0.32 -6.87
N PHE A 67 11.40 1.01 -6.90
CA PHE A 67 10.44 1.95 -6.33
C PHE A 67 9.83 2.88 -7.38
N PHE A 68 8.57 3.23 -7.15
CA PHE A 68 7.87 4.32 -7.82
C PHE A 68 7.04 5.11 -6.78
N LEU A 69 6.44 6.22 -7.21
CA LEU A 69 5.65 7.07 -6.33
C LEU A 69 4.21 7.19 -6.83
N LYS A 70 3.26 7.22 -5.90
CA LYS A 70 1.92 7.74 -6.16
C LYS A 70 1.81 9.18 -5.62
N PRO A 71 1.09 10.10 -6.31
CA PRO A 71 0.77 11.42 -5.77
C PRO A 71 0.01 11.30 -4.46
N PRO A 72 0.50 11.87 -3.35
CA PRO A 72 -0.07 11.59 -2.03
C PRO A 72 -1.40 12.28 -1.76
N THR A 73 -1.76 13.31 -2.53
CA THR A 73 -2.90 14.18 -2.24
C THR A 73 -4.20 13.77 -2.91
N THR A 74 -4.14 13.09 -4.06
CA THR A 74 -5.34 12.74 -4.84
C THR A 74 -5.53 11.24 -5.03
N THR A 75 -4.47 10.43 -4.85
CA THR A 75 -4.59 8.98 -4.98
C THR A 75 -5.17 8.31 -3.73
N VAL A 76 -4.92 8.88 -2.54
CA VAL A 76 -5.37 8.30 -1.28
C VAL A 76 -6.85 8.55 -1.06
N VAL A 77 -7.60 7.47 -0.82
CA VAL A 77 -9.02 7.47 -0.45
C VAL A 77 -9.25 6.57 0.76
N GLY A 78 -10.35 6.78 1.45
CA GLY A 78 -10.68 6.09 2.69
C GLY A 78 -11.25 4.68 2.50
N PRO A 79 -11.54 3.99 3.62
CA PRO A 79 -11.92 2.59 3.62
C PRO A 79 -13.29 2.30 3.01
N HIS A 80 -14.13 3.32 2.83
CA HIS A 80 -15.48 3.18 2.27
C HIS A 80 -15.74 4.14 1.09
N ASP A 81 -14.70 4.85 0.64
CA ASP A 81 -14.83 5.77 -0.49
C ASP A 81 -15.07 5.01 -1.79
N ASP A 82 -15.88 5.60 -2.66
CA ASP A 82 -16.02 5.14 -4.04
C ASP A 82 -14.74 5.46 -4.82
N VAL A 83 -14.31 4.50 -5.65
CA VAL A 83 -13.18 4.70 -6.56
C VAL A 83 -13.69 4.87 -7.98
N ARG A 84 -13.39 6.03 -8.56
CA ARG A 84 -13.73 6.34 -9.95
C ARG A 84 -12.75 5.70 -10.91
N LEU A 85 -13.24 4.80 -11.76
CA LEU A 85 -12.40 4.12 -12.75
C LEU A 85 -12.14 5.05 -13.95
N PRO A 86 -10.88 5.30 -14.32
CA PRO A 86 -10.57 6.05 -15.55
C PRO A 86 -11.05 5.30 -16.80
N ASP A 87 -11.45 6.04 -17.82
CA ASP A 87 -11.90 5.46 -19.11
C ASP A 87 -10.79 4.61 -19.73
N ARG A 88 -11.17 3.40 -20.21
CA ARG A 88 -10.28 2.46 -20.94
C ARG A 88 -9.01 2.07 -20.18
N ALA A 89 -9.06 2.11 -18.87
CA ALA A 89 -7.85 1.95 -18.05
C ALA A 89 -7.50 0.49 -17.74
N ASP A 90 -8.44 -0.47 -17.93
CA ASP A 90 -8.24 -1.87 -17.50
C ASP A 90 -7.67 -1.90 -16.07
N VAL A 91 -8.45 -1.38 -15.10
CA VAL A 91 -7.99 -1.22 -13.71
C VAL A 91 -7.92 -2.57 -13.02
N ASP A 92 -6.79 -2.85 -12.42
CA ASP A 92 -6.45 -4.06 -11.68
C ASP A 92 -6.29 -3.75 -10.19
N TRP A 93 -6.36 -4.75 -9.34
CA TRP A 93 -6.27 -4.71 -7.89
C TRP A 93 -4.92 -5.24 -7.39
N GLU A 94 -4.44 -4.71 -6.27
CA GLU A 94 -3.19 -5.12 -5.62
C GLU A 94 -3.29 -4.90 -4.10
N VAL A 95 -3.62 -5.95 -3.31
CA VAL A 95 -3.54 -5.84 -1.85
C VAL A 95 -2.11 -5.69 -1.39
N GLU A 96 -1.85 -4.71 -0.52
CA GLU A 96 -0.51 -4.41 -0.02
C GLU A 96 -0.52 -4.06 1.47
N LEU A 97 0.53 -4.46 2.18
CA LEU A 97 0.86 -3.91 3.47
C LEU A 97 1.39 -2.49 3.29
N ALA A 98 0.79 -1.53 3.97
CA ALA A 98 1.26 -0.16 4.04
C ALA A 98 2.04 0.06 5.34
N VAL A 99 3.30 0.48 5.23
CA VAL A 99 4.18 0.82 6.36
C VAL A 99 4.19 2.33 6.54
N VAL A 100 3.79 2.81 7.71
CA VAL A 100 3.74 4.24 8.03
C VAL A 100 4.98 4.64 8.83
N ILE A 101 5.73 5.62 8.34
CA ILE A 101 6.92 6.13 9.01
C ILE A 101 6.51 7.08 10.15
N GLY A 102 7.05 6.85 11.35
CA GLY A 102 6.85 7.68 12.54
C GLY A 102 8.08 8.49 12.92
N VAL A 103 9.27 7.96 12.65
CA VAL A 103 10.54 8.62 12.90
C VAL A 103 11.29 8.78 11.59
N GLY A 104 11.53 10.01 11.16
CA GLY A 104 12.25 10.29 9.92
C GLY A 104 13.72 9.89 9.98
N GLY A 105 14.32 9.71 8.79
CA GLY A 105 15.74 9.36 8.69
C GLY A 105 16.25 9.30 7.26
N HIS A 106 17.57 9.35 7.12
CA HIS A 106 18.30 9.16 5.88
C HIS A 106 19.42 8.14 6.11
N ASN A 107 19.66 7.24 5.18
CA ASN A 107 20.61 6.13 5.35
C ASN A 107 20.33 5.29 6.62
N ILE A 108 19.07 4.94 6.83
CA ILE A 108 18.65 4.11 7.97
C ILE A 108 19.27 2.72 7.83
N ASP A 109 19.92 2.25 8.92
CA ASP A 109 20.43 0.88 8.99
C ASP A 109 19.25 -0.10 9.01
N GLU A 110 19.33 -1.18 8.23
CA GLU A 110 18.28 -2.20 8.15
C GLU A 110 17.89 -2.76 9.54
N ARG A 111 18.87 -2.92 10.43
CA ARG A 111 18.64 -3.44 11.78
C ARG A 111 17.83 -2.50 12.68
N ALA A 112 17.86 -1.22 12.38
CA ALA A 112 17.11 -0.18 13.10
C ALA A 112 15.84 0.26 12.37
N ALA A 113 15.57 -0.30 11.19
CA ALA A 113 14.52 0.20 10.31
C ALA A 113 13.11 0.14 10.93
N LEU A 114 12.81 -0.89 11.73
CA LEU A 114 11.52 -1.02 12.40
C LEU A 114 11.32 0.01 13.52
N ASP A 115 12.38 0.57 14.09
CA ASP A 115 12.30 1.65 15.09
C ASP A 115 11.77 2.95 14.46
N HIS A 116 11.80 3.06 13.14
CA HIS A 116 11.27 4.19 12.39
C HIS A 116 9.78 4.06 12.06
N VAL A 117 9.15 2.90 12.31
CA VAL A 117 7.77 2.61 11.95
C VAL A 117 6.79 3.07 13.03
N ALA A 118 5.83 3.92 12.66
CA ALA A 118 4.70 4.27 13.51
C ALA A 118 3.69 3.11 13.60
N GLY A 119 3.41 2.46 12.49
CA GLY A 119 2.44 1.39 12.41
C GLY A 119 2.19 0.93 10.97
N TYR A 120 1.15 0.13 10.83
CA TYR A 120 0.78 -0.53 9.58
C TYR A 120 -0.68 -0.27 9.23
N ALA A 121 -0.99 -0.30 7.95
CA ALA A 121 -2.35 -0.18 7.43
C ALA A 121 -2.56 -1.12 6.23
N VAL A 122 -3.82 -1.29 5.85
CA VAL A 122 -4.18 -1.98 4.60
C VAL A 122 -4.18 -0.97 3.47
N ALA A 123 -3.64 -1.36 2.31
CA ALA A 123 -3.71 -0.57 1.08
C ALA A 123 -4.10 -1.43 -0.13
N ASN A 124 -4.62 -0.75 -1.15
CA ASN A 124 -4.84 -1.32 -2.47
C ASN A 124 -4.15 -0.44 -3.50
N ASP A 125 -3.05 -0.93 -4.11
CA ASP A 125 -2.30 -0.22 -5.14
C ASP A 125 -2.94 -0.38 -6.52
N LEU A 126 -4.14 0.21 -6.71
CA LEU A 126 -4.90 0.11 -7.96
C LEU A 126 -4.06 0.55 -9.16
N SER A 127 -4.17 -0.24 -10.24
CA SER A 127 -3.26 -0.19 -11.37
C SER A 127 -4.01 -0.13 -12.70
N ALA A 128 -3.87 0.97 -13.43
CA ALA A 128 -4.48 1.17 -14.75
C ALA A 128 -3.63 0.48 -15.85
N ARG A 129 -3.78 -0.84 -16.00
CA ARG A 129 -2.95 -1.68 -16.89
C ARG A 129 -3.07 -1.27 -18.36
N GLY A 130 -4.26 -0.84 -18.80
CA GLY A 130 -4.49 -0.38 -20.17
C GLY A 130 -3.76 0.90 -20.54
N LEU A 131 -3.36 1.70 -19.55
CA LEU A 131 -2.64 2.95 -19.73
C LEU A 131 -1.12 2.82 -19.55
N PHE A 132 -0.64 1.63 -19.18
CA PHE A 132 0.76 1.39 -18.91
C PHE A 132 1.65 1.37 -20.16
N PRO A 133 1.31 0.65 -21.26
CA PRO A 133 2.12 0.64 -22.46
C PRO A 133 1.92 1.92 -23.30
N ARG A 134 3.03 2.53 -23.71
CA ARG A 134 3.04 3.67 -24.65
C ARG A 134 3.48 3.23 -26.04
N LYS A 135 2.64 3.49 -27.03
CA LYS A 135 2.91 3.15 -28.45
C LYS A 135 3.78 4.20 -29.15
N ASP A 136 3.82 5.43 -28.62
CA ASP A 136 4.49 6.61 -29.18
C ASP A 136 5.80 6.94 -28.46
N ALA A 137 6.36 6.00 -27.70
CA ALA A 137 7.58 6.22 -26.94
C ALA A 137 8.78 6.45 -27.86
N VAL A 138 9.45 7.58 -27.65
CA VAL A 138 10.66 7.95 -28.43
C VAL A 138 11.91 7.16 -28.03
N LEU A 139 11.91 6.55 -26.85
CA LEU A 139 12.97 5.68 -26.31
C LEU A 139 12.35 4.51 -25.58
N ALA A 140 12.98 3.33 -25.63
CA ALA A 140 12.50 2.11 -24.99
C ALA A 140 12.14 2.26 -23.50
N PRO A 141 12.91 2.98 -22.66
CA PRO A 141 12.53 3.21 -21.25
C PRO A 141 11.21 3.98 -21.06
N PHE A 142 10.80 4.78 -22.05
CA PHE A 142 9.54 5.53 -22.04
C PHE A 142 8.36 4.73 -22.60
N GLY A 143 8.57 3.46 -22.93
CA GLY A 143 7.52 2.54 -23.36
C GLY A 143 6.53 2.15 -22.25
N TRP A 144 6.85 2.49 -20.99
CA TRP A 144 6.06 2.20 -19.81
C TRP A 144 5.71 3.50 -19.08
N ASP A 145 4.41 3.82 -19.01
CA ASP A 145 3.92 5.05 -18.37
C ASP A 145 3.48 4.76 -16.93
N TRP A 146 4.43 4.80 -16.01
CA TRP A 146 4.17 4.59 -14.58
C TRP A 146 3.23 5.64 -13.98
N PHE A 147 3.24 6.87 -14.52
CA PHE A 147 2.36 7.92 -14.04
C PHE A 147 0.90 7.64 -14.37
N GLN A 148 0.57 7.36 -15.64
CA GLN A 148 -0.79 7.00 -16.02
C GLN A 148 -1.23 5.66 -15.38
N HIS A 149 -0.28 4.74 -15.21
CA HIS A 149 -0.55 3.43 -14.64
C HIS A 149 -0.95 3.48 -13.16
N LYS A 150 -0.26 4.30 -12.34
CA LYS A 150 -0.34 4.24 -10.87
C LYS A 150 -0.87 5.52 -10.21
N ALA A 151 -1.02 6.64 -10.94
CA ALA A 151 -1.25 7.95 -10.34
C ALA A 151 -2.64 8.55 -10.60
N PHE A 152 -3.62 7.74 -11.02
CA PHE A 152 -4.98 8.25 -11.17
C PHE A 152 -5.64 8.51 -9.80
N ASP A 153 -6.56 9.46 -9.76
CA ASP A 153 -7.26 9.85 -8.52
C ASP A 153 -7.99 8.66 -7.89
N GLY A 154 -7.82 8.48 -6.59
CA GLY A 154 -8.40 7.36 -5.85
C GLY A 154 -7.68 6.02 -6.04
N SER A 155 -6.50 5.99 -6.68
CA SER A 155 -5.77 4.74 -6.96
C SER A 155 -5.07 4.11 -5.75
N CYS A 156 -5.26 4.66 -4.54
CA CYS A 156 -4.66 4.16 -3.31
C CYS A 156 -5.67 4.17 -2.15
N PRO A 157 -6.69 3.29 -2.16
CA PRO A 157 -7.46 3.03 -0.95
C PRO A 157 -6.54 2.66 0.21
N LEU A 158 -6.73 3.32 1.39
CA LEU A 158 -5.87 3.20 2.56
C LEU A 158 -6.69 3.23 3.85
N GLY A 159 -6.43 2.32 4.76
CA GLY A 159 -7.07 2.30 6.08
C GLY A 159 -7.23 0.88 6.64
N PRO A 160 -8.28 0.62 7.45
CA PRO A 160 -9.25 1.59 7.99
C PRO A 160 -8.62 2.52 9.04
N GLY A 161 -7.50 2.16 9.62
CA GLY A 161 -6.70 2.90 10.57
C GLY A 161 -5.22 2.57 10.41
N VAL A 162 -4.37 3.24 11.18
CA VAL A 162 -2.98 2.84 11.36
C VAL A 162 -2.89 2.05 12.67
N VAL A 163 -2.61 0.75 12.57
CA VAL A 163 -2.35 -0.10 13.75
C VAL A 163 -0.93 0.15 14.21
N PRO A 164 -0.72 0.61 15.45
CA PRO A 164 0.61 0.92 15.95
C PRO A 164 1.58 -0.27 15.87
N SER A 165 2.84 0.02 15.56
CA SER A 165 3.86 -1.02 15.33
C SER A 165 4.02 -2.00 16.51
N TRP A 166 3.84 -1.54 17.74
CA TRP A 166 3.91 -2.39 18.95
C TRP A 166 2.72 -3.35 19.15
N GLN A 167 1.68 -3.28 18.30
CA GLN A 167 0.55 -4.22 18.31
C GLN A 167 0.70 -5.32 17.24
N ILE A 168 1.74 -5.26 16.43
CA ILE A 168 2.07 -6.23 15.38
C ILE A 168 3.39 -6.89 15.77
N ASP A 169 3.32 -8.16 16.11
CA ASP A 169 4.50 -8.93 16.56
C ASP A 169 5.55 -9.07 15.45
N ASP A 170 5.11 -9.40 14.24
CA ASP A 170 5.98 -9.51 13.07
C ASP A 170 5.25 -9.03 11.80
N PRO A 171 5.67 -7.92 11.16
CA PRO A 171 5.09 -7.48 9.90
C PRO A 171 5.36 -8.42 8.71
N GLN A 172 6.25 -9.42 8.89
CA GLN A 172 6.54 -10.45 7.88
C GLN A 172 5.71 -11.72 8.10
N ASP A 173 4.72 -11.73 9.01
CA ASP A 173 3.84 -12.88 9.27
C ASP A 173 2.36 -12.44 9.36
N LEU A 174 1.90 -11.73 8.33
CA LEU A 174 0.52 -11.26 8.21
C LEU A 174 -0.16 -11.91 6.99
N THR A 175 -1.41 -12.33 7.13
CA THR A 175 -2.22 -12.81 6.01
C THR A 175 -2.85 -11.61 5.28
N LEU A 176 -2.68 -11.55 3.95
CA LEU A 176 -3.32 -10.59 3.08
C LEU A 176 -4.41 -11.31 2.26
N ARG A 177 -5.57 -10.67 2.12
CA ARG A 177 -6.66 -11.18 1.26
C ARG A 177 -7.31 -10.04 0.49
N LEU A 178 -7.68 -10.31 -0.75
CA LEU A 178 -8.51 -9.41 -1.55
C LEU A 178 -9.60 -10.20 -2.26
N THR A 179 -10.81 -9.67 -2.20
CA THR A 179 -11.96 -10.22 -2.94
C THR A 179 -12.56 -9.17 -3.86
N VAL A 180 -13.09 -9.62 -4.99
CA VAL A 180 -13.93 -8.82 -5.89
C VAL A 180 -15.30 -9.48 -5.95
N ASN A 181 -16.35 -8.76 -5.55
CA ASN A 181 -17.72 -9.26 -5.46
C ASN A 181 -17.85 -10.57 -4.65
N GLY A 182 -17.04 -10.69 -3.58
CA GLY A 182 -17.00 -11.85 -2.69
C GLY A 182 -16.18 -13.04 -3.21
N GLU A 183 -15.60 -12.98 -4.41
CA GLU A 183 -14.69 -13.99 -4.92
C GLU A 183 -13.26 -13.66 -4.53
N ILE A 184 -12.53 -14.58 -3.88
CA ILE A 184 -11.13 -14.41 -3.51
C ILE A 184 -10.28 -14.33 -4.78
N LYS A 185 -9.54 -13.24 -4.90
CA LYS A 185 -8.59 -12.98 -5.99
C LYS A 185 -7.15 -13.11 -5.55
N GLN A 186 -6.84 -12.61 -4.35
CA GLN A 186 -5.52 -12.71 -3.75
C GLN A 186 -5.65 -13.26 -2.32
N GLU A 187 -4.76 -14.18 -1.95
CA GLU A 187 -4.59 -14.69 -0.59
C GLU A 187 -3.15 -15.16 -0.43
N ALA A 188 -2.40 -14.57 0.52
CA ALA A 188 -0.97 -14.84 0.72
C ALA A 188 -0.51 -14.36 2.11
N SER A 189 0.75 -14.62 2.43
CA SER A 189 1.42 -14.08 3.63
C SER A 189 2.47 -13.04 3.24
N THR A 190 2.68 -12.04 4.11
CA THR A 190 3.83 -11.13 4.01
C THR A 190 5.18 -11.85 4.14
N ALA A 191 5.20 -13.08 4.66
CA ALA A 191 6.39 -13.94 4.65
C ALA A 191 6.89 -14.28 3.23
N ASP A 192 6.02 -14.17 2.22
CA ASP A 192 6.35 -14.44 0.82
C ASP A 192 7.00 -13.24 0.10
N MET A 193 7.22 -12.11 0.80
CA MET A 193 7.95 -10.98 0.26
C MET A 193 9.38 -11.37 -0.13
N VAL A 194 9.84 -10.84 -1.27
CA VAL A 194 11.22 -10.99 -1.73
C VAL A 194 12.16 -10.15 -0.87
N ILE A 195 11.78 -8.90 -0.65
CA ILE A 195 12.53 -7.92 0.13
C ILE A 195 11.69 -7.54 1.35
N THR A 196 12.25 -7.71 2.53
CA THR A 196 11.57 -7.50 3.80
C THR A 196 11.27 -6.04 4.08
N VAL A 197 10.31 -5.76 4.97
CA VAL A 197 9.96 -4.40 5.41
C VAL A 197 11.19 -3.62 5.87
N PRO A 198 12.08 -4.14 6.78
CA PRO A 198 13.28 -3.42 7.18
C PRO A 198 14.16 -3.02 6.00
N ARG A 199 14.32 -3.93 5.04
CA ARG A 199 15.17 -3.70 3.89
C ARG A 199 14.57 -2.70 2.90
N LEU A 200 13.23 -2.69 2.72
CA LEU A 200 12.55 -1.65 1.93
C LEU A 200 12.77 -0.27 2.54
N ILE A 201 12.62 -0.11 3.86
CA ILE A 201 12.87 1.14 4.57
C ILE A 201 14.32 1.61 4.39
N ALA A 202 15.28 0.70 4.62
CA ALA A 202 16.69 1.01 4.46
C ALA A 202 17.01 1.44 3.02
N ALA A 203 16.50 0.72 2.01
CA ALA A 203 16.71 1.03 0.61
C ALA A 203 16.11 2.39 0.21
N ALA A 204 14.85 2.65 0.58
CA ALA A 204 14.21 3.93 0.30
C ALA A 204 14.97 5.10 0.95
N SER A 205 15.43 4.91 2.19
CA SER A 205 16.15 5.95 2.94
C SER A 205 17.54 6.29 2.39
N ARG A 206 18.13 5.43 1.55
CA ARG A 206 19.37 5.76 0.82
C ARG A 206 19.16 6.74 -0.33
N VAL A 207 17.96 6.73 -0.90
CA VAL A 207 17.63 7.57 -2.07
C VAL A 207 17.08 8.92 -1.63
N LEU A 208 16.24 8.93 -0.57
CA LEU A 208 15.59 10.14 -0.08
C LEU A 208 15.48 10.10 1.45
N THR A 209 15.30 11.28 2.07
CA THR A 209 14.97 11.35 3.48
C THR A 209 13.53 10.88 3.68
N LEU A 210 13.35 9.86 4.52
CA LEU A 210 12.03 9.49 5.01
C LEU A 210 11.59 10.47 6.10
N GLU A 211 10.31 10.82 6.09
CA GLU A 211 9.71 11.76 7.02
C GLU A 211 8.52 11.12 7.74
N PRO A 212 8.18 11.57 8.96
CA PRO A 212 6.97 11.11 9.62
C PRO A 212 5.74 11.32 8.74
N GLY A 213 4.92 10.27 8.59
CA GLY A 213 3.76 10.28 7.68
C GLY A 213 4.07 9.92 6.23
N ASP A 214 5.30 9.53 5.89
CA ASP A 214 5.56 8.79 4.65
C ASP A 214 4.96 7.40 4.74
N ILE A 215 4.51 6.89 3.60
CA ILE A 215 3.96 5.54 3.46
C ILE A 215 4.85 4.76 2.49
N ILE A 216 5.19 3.52 2.86
CA ILE A 216 5.80 2.55 1.96
C ILE A 216 4.79 1.43 1.72
N LEU A 217 4.30 1.29 0.48
CA LEU A 217 3.56 0.13 0.02
C LEU A 217 4.55 -0.96 -0.36
N THR A 218 4.33 -2.17 0.15
CA THR A 218 5.36 -3.22 0.18
C THR A 218 5.32 -4.18 -1.01
N GLY A 219 4.46 -3.93 -1.98
CA GLY A 219 4.22 -4.83 -3.10
C GLY A 219 3.06 -5.79 -2.84
N THR A 220 2.56 -6.39 -3.91
CA THR A 220 1.38 -7.26 -3.92
C THR A 220 1.74 -8.71 -4.21
N PRO A 221 1.02 -9.69 -3.62
CA PRO A 221 1.17 -11.11 -3.94
C PRO A 221 0.52 -11.48 -5.28
N ALA A 222 0.66 -12.74 -5.70
CA ALA A 222 -0.04 -13.30 -6.85
C ALA A 222 -1.56 -13.18 -6.72
N GLY A 223 -2.26 -13.21 -7.85
CA GLY A 223 -3.71 -13.14 -7.93
C GLY A 223 -4.23 -11.87 -8.57
N VAL A 224 -3.36 -11.02 -9.13
CA VAL A 224 -3.76 -9.83 -9.89
C VAL A 224 -4.52 -10.22 -11.18
N GLY A 225 -5.33 -9.31 -11.70
CA GLY A 225 -6.18 -9.57 -12.87
C GLY A 225 -5.42 -9.63 -14.20
N MET A 226 -4.29 -8.92 -14.32
CA MET A 226 -3.56 -8.75 -15.57
C MET A 226 -3.21 -10.05 -16.31
N PRO A 227 -2.67 -11.12 -15.68
CA PRO A 227 -2.36 -12.37 -16.38
C PRO A 227 -3.61 -13.08 -16.92
N ARG A 228 -4.76 -12.87 -16.26
CA ARG A 228 -6.05 -13.45 -16.62
C ARG A 228 -6.90 -12.53 -17.51
N LYS A 229 -6.42 -11.31 -17.78
CA LYS A 229 -7.15 -10.25 -18.49
C LYS A 229 -8.52 -9.98 -17.88
N THR A 230 -8.59 -9.99 -16.55
CA THR A 230 -9.79 -9.69 -15.77
C THR A 230 -9.54 -8.39 -15.01
N PHE A 231 -10.43 -7.41 -15.19
CA PHE A 231 -10.27 -6.06 -14.66
C PHE A 231 -11.54 -5.60 -13.96
N LEU A 232 -11.42 -4.58 -13.13
CA LEU A 232 -12.51 -3.98 -12.39
C LEU A 232 -13.49 -3.24 -13.33
N ASN A 233 -14.77 -3.35 -13.00
CA ASN A 233 -15.86 -2.67 -13.70
C ASN A 233 -16.64 -1.79 -12.72
N ALA A 234 -17.32 -0.78 -13.23
CA ALA A 234 -18.25 0.00 -12.44
C ALA A 234 -19.34 -0.91 -11.82
N GLY A 235 -19.56 -0.76 -10.53
CA GLY A 235 -20.45 -1.60 -9.72
C GLY A 235 -19.72 -2.68 -8.91
N ASP A 236 -18.48 -3.01 -9.24
CA ASP A 236 -17.71 -3.99 -8.46
C ASP A 236 -17.44 -3.48 -7.04
N LEU A 237 -17.53 -4.39 -6.06
CA LEU A 237 -17.13 -4.18 -4.68
C LEU A 237 -15.80 -4.90 -4.45
N VAL A 238 -14.76 -4.14 -4.11
CA VAL A 238 -13.46 -4.68 -3.75
C VAL A 238 -13.31 -4.62 -2.24
N VAL A 239 -13.04 -5.77 -1.62
CA VAL A 239 -12.71 -5.87 -0.20
C VAL A 239 -11.25 -6.28 -0.09
N THR A 240 -10.47 -5.44 0.58
CA THR A 240 -9.03 -5.63 0.80
C THR A 240 -8.80 -5.74 2.30
N GLU A 241 -8.21 -6.82 2.78
CA GLU A 241 -8.02 -7.04 4.22
C GLU A 241 -6.64 -7.62 4.54
N ILE A 242 -6.14 -7.29 5.73
CA ILE A 242 -4.94 -7.90 6.32
C ILE A 242 -5.27 -8.24 7.78
N ASP A 243 -4.93 -9.46 8.18
CA ASP A 243 -5.18 -9.93 9.53
C ASP A 243 -4.53 -8.99 10.57
N GLY A 244 -5.31 -8.62 11.60
CA GLY A 244 -4.87 -7.69 12.64
C GLY A 244 -4.90 -6.20 12.25
N LEU A 245 -5.03 -5.86 10.96
CA LEU A 245 -5.04 -4.46 10.50
C LEU A 245 -6.44 -3.97 10.10
N GLY A 246 -7.38 -4.88 9.82
CA GLY A 246 -8.74 -4.55 9.40
C GLY A 246 -8.94 -4.66 7.89
N ARG A 247 -9.96 -3.98 7.37
CA ARG A 247 -10.36 -4.11 5.97
C ARG A 247 -10.85 -2.80 5.35
N LEU A 248 -10.73 -2.72 4.04
CA LEU A 248 -11.29 -1.69 3.16
C LEU A 248 -12.42 -2.30 2.33
N GLU A 249 -13.47 -1.53 2.07
CA GLU A 249 -14.58 -1.91 1.19
C GLU A 249 -14.84 -0.76 0.21
N ASN A 250 -14.25 -0.83 -0.95
CA ASN A 250 -14.35 0.24 -1.94
C ASN A 250 -15.23 -0.20 -3.12
N ARG A 251 -16.21 0.61 -3.46
CA ARG A 251 -17.04 0.41 -4.66
C ARG A 251 -16.41 1.11 -5.84
N MET A 252 -16.31 0.40 -6.94
CA MET A 252 -15.86 0.95 -8.21
C MET A 252 -17.01 1.67 -8.90
N VAL A 253 -16.80 2.92 -9.32
CA VAL A 253 -17.81 3.72 -10.03
C VAL A 253 -17.29 4.16 -11.38
N ALA A 254 -18.21 4.47 -12.31
CA ALA A 254 -17.85 4.96 -13.63
C ALA A 254 -17.18 6.36 -13.55
N ALA A 255 -16.39 6.70 -14.59
CA ALA A 255 -15.72 7.98 -14.76
C ALA A 255 -16.69 9.18 -14.74
#